data_2bc5c169400999708c0e894aafa153d9
#
_entry.id   2bc5c169400999708c0e894aafa153d9
#
_cell.length_a   1.000
_cell.length_b   1.000
_cell.length_c   1.000
_cell.angle_alpha   90.00
_cell.angle_beta   90.00
_cell.angle_gamma   90.00
#
_symmetry.space_group_name_H-M   'P 1'
#
loop_
_entity.id
_entity.type
_entity.pdbx_description
1 polymer ?
#
loop_
_entity_poly.entity_id
_entity_poly.type
_entity_poly.pdbx_seq_one_letter_code
_entity_poly.pdbx_strand_id
1 'polypeptide(L)'
;MLDIYLPIAQVNVDIFLLLFLSLAVGVLSGLFGVGGGFLMTPFLIFMGIPPVYAVPNEVNNILATSVSGSLTHWYKNTLDYKMGLLIVSGGVVGTIIGITTFSYFSEIGKISLIISLLYMYLLAIVGTLMLIEGIKAVSYTHLRA
;
A
#
# COMPACT_ATOMS: atom_id res chain seq x y z
N MET A 1 -22.92 16.85 -2.90
CA MET A 1 -21.96 15.83 -2.52
C MET A 1 -22.58 14.49 -2.88
N LEU A 2 -21.89 13.69 -3.69
CA LEU A 2 -22.38 12.36 -4.07
C LEU A 2 -21.80 11.34 -3.07
N ASP A 3 -22.49 11.23 -1.93
CA ASP A 3 -22.09 10.27 -0.91
C ASP A 3 -22.59 8.88 -1.28
N ILE A 4 -21.69 7.90 -1.38
CA ILE A 4 -22.05 6.49 -1.51
C ILE A 4 -21.93 5.83 -0.15
N TYR A 5 -23.01 5.15 0.23
CA TYR A 5 -23.00 4.28 1.40
C TYR A 5 -22.34 2.94 1.05
N LEU A 6 -21.27 2.59 1.75
CA LEU A 6 -20.60 1.30 1.64
C LEU A 6 -21.21 0.33 2.67
N PRO A 7 -22.09 -0.60 2.25
CA PRO A 7 -22.85 -1.43 3.19
C PRO A 7 -21.98 -2.37 4.03
N ILE A 8 -20.83 -2.80 3.50
CA ILE A 8 -19.91 -3.72 4.21
C ILE A 8 -19.10 -2.97 5.27
N ALA A 9 -18.64 -1.77 4.97
CA ALA A 9 -17.85 -0.94 5.89
C ALA A 9 -18.72 -0.06 6.79
N GLN A 10 -20.03 0.05 6.48
CA GLN A 10 -21.02 0.89 7.18
C GLN A 10 -20.61 2.37 7.26
N VAL A 11 -19.95 2.87 6.23
CA VAL A 11 -19.42 4.25 6.15
C VAL A 11 -19.97 4.94 4.90
N ASN A 12 -20.30 6.23 5.03
CA ASN A 12 -20.58 7.09 3.89
C ASN A 12 -19.27 7.71 3.39
N VAL A 13 -19.01 7.58 2.11
CA VAL A 13 -17.78 8.10 1.49
C VAL A 13 -18.16 8.98 0.31
N ASP A 14 -17.54 10.17 0.21
CA ASP A 14 -17.69 11.05 -0.94
C ASP A 14 -16.88 10.47 -2.13
N ILE A 15 -17.59 10.20 -3.24
CA ILE A 15 -17.00 9.65 -4.47
C ILE A 15 -15.89 10.54 -5.01
N PHE A 16 -16.10 11.85 -5.03
CA PHE A 16 -15.11 12.77 -5.58
C PHE A 16 -13.82 12.77 -4.76
N LEU A 17 -13.96 12.71 -3.42
CA LEU A 17 -12.81 12.61 -2.53
C LEU A 17 -12.06 11.29 -2.75
N LEU A 18 -12.79 10.18 -2.90
CA LEU A 18 -12.21 8.87 -3.15
C LEU A 18 -11.48 8.80 -4.50
N LEU A 19 -12.09 9.35 -5.56
CA LEU A 19 -11.46 9.42 -6.87
C LEU A 19 -10.22 10.30 -6.88
N PHE A 20 -10.28 11.47 -6.24
CA PHE A 20 -9.15 12.38 -6.13
C PHE A 20 -7.99 11.76 -5.35
N LEU A 21 -8.28 11.13 -4.21
CA LEU A 21 -7.27 10.42 -3.42
C LEU A 21 -6.66 9.25 -4.19
N SER A 22 -7.49 8.46 -4.88
CA SER A 22 -6.99 7.34 -5.69
C SER A 22 -6.08 7.81 -6.82
N LEU A 23 -6.43 8.92 -7.48
CA LEU A 23 -5.59 9.54 -8.50
C LEU A 23 -4.27 10.04 -7.91
N ALA A 24 -4.33 10.77 -6.79
CA ALA A 24 -3.14 11.29 -6.10
C ALA A 24 -2.21 10.15 -5.65
N VAL A 25 -2.76 9.11 -5.03
CA VAL A 25 -2.02 7.91 -4.62
C VAL A 25 -1.42 7.20 -5.82
N GLY A 26 -2.15 7.06 -6.92
CA GLY A 26 -1.66 6.44 -8.15
C GLY A 26 -0.46 7.19 -8.74
N VAL A 27 -0.52 8.52 -8.80
CA VAL A 27 0.59 9.37 -9.26
C VAL A 27 1.80 9.26 -8.32
N LEU A 28 1.59 9.40 -7.01
CA LEU A 28 2.67 9.27 -6.02
C LEU A 28 3.30 7.89 -6.06
N SER A 29 2.48 6.83 -6.13
CA SER A 29 2.96 5.45 -6.24
C SER A 29 3.80 5.22 -7.50
N GLY A 30 3.38 5.81 -8.63
CA GLY A 30 4.13 5.75 -9.88
C GLY A 30 5.46 6.48 -9.81
N LEU A 31 5.52 7.63 -9.15
CA LEU A 31 6.73 8.43 -8.97
C LEU A 31 7.75 7.76 -8.02
N PHE A 32 7.26 7.24 -6.90
CA PHE A 32 8.12 6.66 -5.87
C PHE A 32 8.37 5.16 -6.04
N GLY A 33 7.61 4.48 -6.90
CA GLY A 33 7.74 3.03 -7.13
C GLY A 33 7.36 2.17 -5.92
N VAL A 34 6.61 2.72 -4.94
CA VAL A 34 6.29 2.05 -3.67
C VAL A 34 5.11 1.08 -3.81
N GLY A 35 4.34 1.21 -4.90
CA GLY A 35 3.09 0.45 -5.09
C GLY A 35 1.87 1.11 -4.44
N GLY A 36 0.74 1.10 -5.16
CA GLY A 36 -0.50 1.81 -4.76
C GLY A 36 -1.07 1.36 -3.43
N GLY A 37 -1.02 0.06 -3.14
CA GLY A 37 -1.61 -0.53 -1.94
C GLY A 37 -0.99 -0.04 -0.63
N PHE A 38 0.30 0.27 -0.63
CA PHE A 38 0.98 0.76 0.56
C PHE A 38 0.45 2.11 1.05
N LEU A 39 0.15 3.03 0.13
CA LEU A 39 -0.35 4.36 0.46
C LEU A 39 -1.88 4.39 0.58
N MET A 40 -2.59 3.60 -0.21
CA MET A 40 -4.06 3.63 -0.25
C MET A 40 -4.69 3.13 1.06
N THR A 41 -4.15 2.08 1.66
CA THR A 41 -4.68 1.54 2.93
C THR A 41 -4.75 2.59 4.05
N PRO A 42 -3.68 3.36 4.37
CA PRO A 42 -3.77 4.42 5.36
C PRO A 42 -4.80 5.50 5.00
N PHE A 43 -4.90 5.87 3.73
CA PHE A 43 -5.89 6.86 3.29
C PHE A 43 -7.33 6.37 3.48
N LEU A 44 -7.61 5.11 3.19
CA LEU A 44 -8.91 4.50 3.46
C LEU A 44 -9.24 4.51 4.96
N ILE A 45 -8.25 4.23 5.80
CA ILE A 45 -8.40 4.29 7.26
C ILE A 45 -8.69 5.73 7.71
N PHE A 46 -8.01 6.73 7.17
CA PHE A 46 -8.27 8.15 7.46
C PHE A 46 -9.67 8.60 6.99
N MET A 47 -10.21 7.99 5.94
CA MET A 47 -11.60 8.21 5.50
C MET A 47 -12.63 7.52 6.41
N GLY A 48 -12.19 6.85 7.48
CA GLY A 48 -13.06 6.18 8.43
C GLY A 48 -13.41 4.74 8.06
N ILE A 49 -12.78 4.17 7.03
CA ILE A 49 -12.98 2.75 6.68
C ILE A 49 -12.19 1.90 7.67
N PRO A 50 -12.84 0.96 8.39
CA PRO A 50 -12.14 0.11 9.34
C PRO A 50 -11.00 -0.68 8.67
N PRO A 51 -9.84 -0.83 9.34
CA PRO A 51 -8.65 -1.52 8.78
C PRO A 51 -8.92 -2.94 8.30
N VAL A 52 -9.85 -3.64 8.95
CA VAL A 52 -10.27 -5.00 8.59
C VAL A 52 -10.88 -5.09 7.19
N TYR A 53 -11.42 -3.99 6.67
CA TYR A 53 -11.96 -3.89 5.30
C TYR A 53 -11.01 -3.19 4.35
N ALA A 54 -10.24 -2.20 4.82
CA ALA A 54 -9.29 -1.47 4.00
C ALA A 54 -8.18 -2.37 3.46
N VAL A 55 -7.57 -3.21 4.31
CA VAL A 55 -6.45 -4.09 3.92
C VAL A 55 -6.83 -5.13 2.85
N PRO A 56 -7.92 -5.91 2.98
CA PRO A 56 -8.30 -6.87 1.94
C PRO A 56 -8.69 -6.21 0.61
N ASN A 57 -9.23 -5.00 0.64
CA ASN A 57 -9.62 -4.27 -0.56
C ASN A 57 -8.42 -3.92 -1.45
N GLU A 58 -7.24 -3.71 -0.83
CA GLU A 58 -6.01 -3.41 -1.54
C GLU A 58 -5.42 -4.60 -2.32
N VAL A 59 -5.77 -5.82 -1.95
CA VAL A 59 -5.26 -7.03 -2.64
C VAL A 59 -5.59 -6.98 -4.13
N ASN A 60 -6.78 -6.52 -4.50
CA ASN A 60 -7.19 -6.38 -5.90
C ASN A 60 -6.37 -5.31 -6.65
N ASN A 61 -6.07 -4.19 -6.00
CA ASN A 61 -5.22 -3.14 -6.56
C ASN A 61 -3.78 -3.63 -6.77
N ILE A 62 -3.22 -4.32 -5.76
CA ILE A 62 -1.88 -4.89 -5.83
C ILE A 62 -1.80 -5.93 -6.97
N LEU A 63 -2.82 -6.77 -7.12
CA LEU A 63 -2.88 -7.76 -8.18
C LEU A 63 -2.91 -7.09 -9.56
N ALA A 64 -3.77 -6.10 -9.77
CA ALA A 64 -3.88 -5.37 -11.03
C ALA A 64 -2.57 -4.65 -11.40
N THR A 65 -1.95 -3.96 -10.44
CA THR A 65 -0.69 -3.22 -10.64
C THR A 65 0.48 -4.17 -10.90
N SER A 66 0.55 -5.31 -10.20
CA SER A 66 1.59 -6.32 -10.37
C SER A 66 1.52 -6.99 -11.73
N VAL A 67 0.31 -7.35 -12.20
CA VAL A 67 0.11 -7.93 -13.54
C VAL A 67 0.49 -6.91 -14.62
N SER A 68 0.03 -5.66 -14.50
CA SER A 68 0.35 -4.60 -15.45
C SER A 68 1.86 -4.31 -15.50
N GLY A 69 2.50 -4.22 -14.34
CA GLY A 69 3.95 -4.03 -14.23
C GLY A 69 4.74 -5.19 -14.85
N SER A 70 4.37 -6.42 -14.52
CA SER A 70 5.03 -7.62 -15.07
C SER A 70 4.91 -7.71 -16.57
N LEU A 71 3.74 -7.41 -17.14
CA LEU A 71 3.52 -7.35 -18.60
C LEU A 71 4.40 -6.29 -19.24
N THR A 72 4.49 -5.11 -18.67
CA THR A 72 5.32 -4.01 -19.19
C THR A 72 6.80 -4.40 -19.23
N HIS A 73 7.32 -5.02 -18.18
CA HIS A 73 8.70 -5.50 -18.13
C HIS A 73 8.95 -6.68 -19.07
N TRP A 74 7.95 -7.54 -19.25
CA TRP A 74 8.02 -8.61 -20.23
C TRP A 74 8.18 -8.07 -21.65
N TYR A 75 7.31 -7.14 -22.09
CA TYR A 75 7.40 -6.53 -23.42
C TYR A 75 8.72 -5.80 -23.66
N LYS A 76 9.31 -5.24 -22.61
CA LYS A 76 10.62 -4.56 -22.68
C LYS A 76 11.81 -5.50 -22.58
N ASN A 77 11.62 -6.82 -22.41
CA ASN A 77 12.68 -7.81 -22.17
C ASN A 77 13.61 -7.46 -20.99
N THR A 78 13.09 -6.77 -19.98
CA THR A 78 13.81 -6.35 -18.77
C THR A 78 13.47 -7.20 -17.55
N LEU A 79 12.77 -8.32 -17.74
CA LEU A 79 12.29 -9.18 -16.66
C LEU A 79 13.39 -10.16 -16.23
N ASP A 80 13.83 -10.02 -14.98
CA ASP A 80 14.74 -10.98 -14.34
C ASP A 80 13.95 -12.12 -13.68
N TYR A 81 13.89 -13.28 -14.34
CA TYR A 81 13.15 -14.44 -13.88
C TYR A 81 13.68 -15.01 -12.56
N LYS A 82 15.00 -14.93 -12.31
CA LYS A 82 15.60 -15.46 -11.08
C LYS A 82 15.18 -14.63 -9.88
N MET A 83 15.27 -13.31 -10.02
CA MET A 83 14.85 -12.37 -8.99
C MET A 83 13.33 -12.45 -8.76
N GLY A 84 12.55 -12.55 -9.85
CA GLY A 84 11.10 -12.72 -9.78
C GLY A 84 10.68 -13.97 -9.02
N LEU A 85 11.30 -15.11 -9.29
CA LEU A 85 10.98 -16.38 -8.62
C LEU A 85 11.34 -16.35 -7.13
N LEU A 86 12.45 -15.70 -6.77
CA LEU A 86 12.87 -15.54 -5.38
C LEU A 86 11.87 -14.68 -4.61
N ILE A 87 11.41 -13.57 -5.20
CA ILE A 87 10.41 -12.68 -4.59
C ILE A 87 9.07 -13.41 -4.44
N VAL A 88 8.62 -14.13 -5.47
CA VAL A 88 7.36 -14.89 -5.42
C VAL A 88 7.41 -15.97 -4.34
N SER A 89 8.52 -16.72 -4.24
CA SER A 89 8.66 -17.77 -3.21
C SER A 89 8.61 -17.18 -1.79
N GLY A 90 9.31 -16.08 -1.56
CA GLY A 90 9.24 -15.33 -0.29
C GLY A 90 7.85 -14.78 0.00
N GLY A 91 7.17 -14.27 -1.04
CA GLY A 91 5.81 -13.77 -0.97
C GLY A 91 4.80 -14.85 -0.58
N VAL A 92 4.89 -16.04 -1.15
CA VAL A 92 4.02 -17.18 -0.82
C VAL A 92 4.17 -17.57 0.66
N VAL A 93 5.40 -17.73 1.14
CA VAL A 93 5.67 -18.03 2.55
C VAL A 93 5.14 -16.93 3.46
N GLY A 94 5.43 -15.66 3.12
CA GLY A 94 4.95 -14.51 3.88
C GLY A 94 3.41 -14.41 3.92
N THR A 95 2.75 -14.72 2.80
CA THR A 95 1.28 -14.72 2.72
C THR A 95 0.66 -15.78 3.62
N ILE A 96 1.21 -16.99 3.65
CA ILE A 96 0.70 -18.08 4.52
C ILE A 96 0.81 -17.66 5.99
N ILE A 97 1.96 -17.13 6.40
CA ILE A 97 2.17 -16.62 7.76
C ILE A 97 1.22 -15.45 8.06
N GLY A 98 1.08 -14.53 7.11
CA GLY A 98 0.21 -13.37 7.24
C GLY A 98 -1.25 -13.71 7.41
N ILE A 99 -1.78 -14.63 6.59
CA ILE A 99 -3.18 -15.06 6.67
C ILE A 99 -3.46 -15.77 8.00
N THR A 100 -2.59 -16.68 8.43
CA THR A 100 -2.77 -17.38 9.72
C THR A 100 -2.75 -16.41 10.90
N THR A 101 -1.83 -15.45 10.89
CA THR A 101 -1.75 -14.39 11.90
C THR A 101 -2.99 -13.49 11.88
N PHE A 102 -3.42 -13.08 10.69
CA PHE A 102 -4.62 -12.26 10.52
C PHE A 102 -5.87 -12.95 11.04
N SER A 103 -6.08 -14.23 10.68
CA SER A 103 -7.23 -15.01 11.14
C SER A 103 -7.27 -15.12 12.66
N TYR A 104 -6.13 -15.44 13.27
CA TYR A 104 -6.02 -15.58 14.74
C TYR A 104 -6.38 -14.28 15.46
N PHE A 105 -5.86 -13.15 15.03
CA PHE A 105 -6.17 -11.84 15.66
C PHE A 105 -7.58 -11.33 15.31
N SER A 106 -8.14 -11.75 14.19
CA SER A 106 -9.51 -11.43 13.82
C SER A 106 -10.52 -12.09 14.75
N GLU A 107 -10.29 -13.35 15.12
CA GLU A 107 -11.14 -14.08 16.08
C GLU A 107 -11.14 -13.43 17.48
N ILE A 108 -10.00 -12.86 17.89
CA ILE A 108 -9.88 -12.16 19.18
C ILE A 108 -10.55 -10.76 19.15
N GLY A 109 -10.98 -10.30 17.96
CA GLY A 109 -11.61 -8.98 17.79
C GLY A 109 -10.66 -7.78 17.90
N LYS A 110 -9.34 -8.00 17.96
CA LYS A 110 -8.32 -6.95 18.11
C LYS A 110 -7.60 -6.59 16.80
N ILE A 111 -8.02 -7.18 15.69
CA ILE A 111 -7.33 -7.04 14.41
C ILE A 111 -7.22 -5.58 13.93
N SER A 112 -8.28 -4.78 14.06
CA SER A 112 -8.28 -3.38 13.63
C SER A 112 -7.24 -2.53 14.38
N LEU A 113 -7.10 -2.76 15.68
CA LEU A 113 -6.13 -2.06 16.52
C LEU A 113 -4.69 -2.45 16.13
N ILE A 114 -4.46 -3.75 15.94
CA ILE A 114 -3.15 -4.27 15.54
C ILE A 114 -2.73 -3.73 14.17
N ILE A 115 -3.63 -3.76 13.19
CA ILE A 115 -3.35 -3.22 11.85
C ILE A 115 -3.02 -1.73 11.94
N SER A 116 -3.80 -0.93 12.67
CA SER A 116 -3.56 0.51 12.82
C SER A 116 -2.20 0.79 13.47
N LEU A 117 -1.83 0.06 14.50
CA LEU A 117 -0.52 0.20 15.15
C LEU A 117 0.64 -0.19 14.23
N LEU A 118 0.50 -1.30 13.50
CA LEU A 118 1.51 -1.74 12.53
C LEU A 118 1.71 -0.71 11.41
N TYR A 119 0.62 -0.18 10.85
CA TYR A 119 0.70 0.88 9.83
C TYR A 119 1.31 2.16 10.37
N MET A 120 0.93 2.59 11.57
CA MET A 120 1.52 3.77 12.21
C MET A 120 3.04 3.61 12.37
N TYR A 121 3.48 2.47 12.86
CA TYR A 121 4.91 2.18 13.07
C TYR A 121 5.67 2.10 11.73
N LEU A 122 5.10 1.41 10.74
CA LEU A 122 5.69 1.24 9.42
C LEU A 122 5.79 2.58 8.68
N LEU A 123 4.73 3.41 8.71
CA LEU A 123 4.75 4.74 8.10
C LEU A 123 5.73 5.68 8.79
N ALA A 124 5.88 5.58 10.12
CA ALA A 124 6.86 6.37 10.87
C ALA A 124 8.29 6.00 10.44
N ILE A 125 8.60 4.71 10.30
CA ILE A 125 9.93 4.25 9.83
C ILE A 125 10.19 4.73 8.39
N VAL A 126 9.29 4.42 7.48
CA VAL A 126 9.47 4.77 6.06
C VAL A 126 9.52 6.29 5.89
N GLY A 127 8.65 7.03 6.56
CA GLY A 127 8.64 8.49 6.52
C GLY A 127 9.94 9.10 7.04
N THR A 128 10.49 8.59 8.14
CA THR A 128 11.78 9.06 8.67
C THR A 128 12.95 8.73 7.75
N LEU A 129 12.98 7.53 7.15
CA LEU A 129 14.01 7.15 6.19
C LEU A 129 13.96 8.04 4.94
N MET A 130 12.77 8.28 4.38
CA MET A 130 12.60 9.16 3.22
C MET A 130 12.99 10.61 3.53
N LEU A 131 12.67 11.11 4.72
CA LEU A 131 13.10 12.45 5.15
C LEU A 131 14.62 12.54 5.24
N ILE A 132 15.29 11.54 5.82
CA ILE A 132 16.75 11.50 5.93
C ILE A 132 17.40 11.47 4.55
N GLU A 133 16.89 10.65 3.64
CA GLU A 133 17.39 10.57 2.25
C GLU A 133 17.13 11.88 1.49
N GLY A 134 15.95 12.46 1.64
CA GLY A 134 15.62 13.77 1.02
C GLY A 134 16.54 14.88 1.49
N ILE A 135 16.81 14.97 2.80
CA ILE A 135 17.74 15.98 3.36
C ILE A 135 19.16 15.75 2.85
N LYS A 136 19.62 14.49 2.79
CA LYS A 136 20.94 14.16 2.23
C LYS A 136 21.05 14.56 0.76
N ALA A 137 20.04 14.23 -0.06
CA ALA A 137 20.02 14.57 -1.48
C ALA A 137 20.11 16.10 -1.71
N VAL A 138 19.36 16.90 -0.94
CA VAL A 138 19.43 18.36 -1.00
C VAL A 138 20.80 18.88 -0.57
N SER A 139 21.39 18.32 0.48
CA SER A 139 22.73 18.72 0.96
C SER A 139 23.82 18.43 -0.07
N TYR A 140 23.73 17.31 -0.80
CA TYR A 140 24.69 17.00 -1.88
C TYR A 140 24.57 17.92 -3.09
N THR A 141 23.37 18.39 -3.42
CA THR A 141 23.15 19.33 -4.54
C THR A 141 23.70 20.71 -4.24
N HIS A 142 23.63 21.16 -2.99
CA HIS A 142 24.17 22.47 -2.59
C HIS A 142 25.71 22.51 -2.43
N LEU A 143 26.36 21.37 -2.26
CA LEU A 143 27.85 21.30 -2.17
C LEU A 143 28.54 21.23 -3.53
N ARG A 144 27.80 21.09 -4.63
CA ARG A 144 28.31 20.96 -6.00
C ARG A 144 28.03 22.17 -6.89
N ALA A 145 27.38 23.19 -6.36
CA ALA A 145 27.16 24.49 -6.98
C ALA A 145 28.13 25.54 -6.39
#